data_586fd2bd29c760b874d0bd805a0d6e5c
#
_entry.id   586fd2bd29c760b874d0bd805a0d6e5c
#
_cell.length_a   1.000
_cell.length_b   1.000
_cell.length_c   1.000
_cell.angle_alpha   90.00
_cell.angle_beta   90.00
_cell.angle_gamma   90.00
#
_symmetry.space_group_name_H-M   'P 1'
#
loop_
_entity.id
_entity.type
_entity.pdbx_description
1 polymer ?
#
loop_
_entity_poly.entity_id
_entity_poly.type
_entity_poly.pdbx_seq_one_letter_code
_entity_poly.pdbx_strand_id
1 'polypeptide(L)'
;MNLKSLVFRFLTRFLLPIAIIAGAVYGFMHLKGSRPKAPAKPVTEQVWGVSSHQVSLRDIAPEVTLYGAVEASETVQLSSTVSAFVNQVSIGRGDRVSKGQQIIELDDRELRLTLAQRTASLADAKTLISTETNSHQTNQKALLIEQQLQAINQKNFDRQQQLVAKKVAPTSRLEDATRALQQQELSILNRKNTIANYPNRIARLKSQVTQNQILLEFAELDLERTKILAPFDGRVLSVDTATGNRVRNGDLVVKLYNTRSLEVRSQIPARYLPMMQTGNSGAALAASISHQGKTYALKLDRLSAEASASQGGIDAFFSLSGGQEIEVGRNLQVKVKLPTQTNVAALPPLAIYGQNRIYRIVDQRLEALSIMRVGDWTSPSGEQLTLVRSAELQSGDQVMTTQLPNAVTGLLVESR
;
A
#
# COMPACT_ATOMS: atom_id res chain seq x y z
N MET A 1 5.96 47.30 122.18
CA MET A 1 6.18 46.60 120.90
C MET A 1 6.12 47.61 119.76
N ASN A 2 7.23 47.88 119.15
CA ASN A 2 7.48 49.10 118.33
C ASN A 2 6.80 49.08 116.92
N LEU A 3 5.78 49.90 116.73
CA LEU A 3 5.04 50.10 115.49
C LEU A 3 5.95 50.57 114.34
N LYS A 4 7.12 51.14 114.58
CA LYS A 4 8.07 51.59 113.58
C LYS A 4 8.81 50.48 112.83
N SER A 5 9.02 49.29 113.44
CA SER A 5 9.71 48.13 112.78
C SER A 5 8.80 47.33 111.82
N LEU A 6 7.48 47.40 112.04
CA LEU A 6 6.55 46.73 111.11
C LEU A 6 6.31 47.49 109.84
N VAL A 7 6.25 48.85 109.91
CA VAL A 7 6.11 49.69 108.72
C VAL A 7 7.34 49.64 107.87
N PHE A 8 8.54 49.58 108.43
CA PHE A 8 9.79 49.54 107.67
C PHE A 8 9.95 48.16 106.96
N ARG A 9 9.50 47.03 107.57
CA ARG A 9 9.53 45.73 106.91
C ARG A 9 8.50 45.63 105.76
N PHE A 10 7.38 46.30 105.89
CA PHE A 10 6.34 46.29 104.85
C PHE A 10 6.80 47.16 103.66
N LEU A 11 7.44 48.34 103.92
CA LEU A 11 7.95 49.26 102.91
C LEU A 11 9.08 48.61 102.10
N THR A 12 10.01 47.91 102.73
CA THR A 12 11.15 47.26 102.04
C THR A 12 10.75 46.00 101.33
N ARG A 13 9.75 45.27 101.82
CA ARG A 13 9.38 43.96 101.30
C ARG A 13 8.38 43.99 100.07
N PHE A 14 7.60 45.12 100.02
CA PHE A 14 6.61 45.28 98.93
C PHE A 14 6.88 46.52 98.06
N LEU A 15 7.26 47.62 98.56
CA LEU A 15 7.48 48.85 97.73
C LEU A 15 8.78 48.80 96.95
N LEU A 16 9.83 48.20 97.52
CA LEU A 16 11.12 48.12 96.80
C LEU A 16 11.07 47.23 95.56
N PRO A 17 10.46 46.03 95.58
CA PRO A 17 10.32 45.20 94.38
C PRO A 17 9.41 45.84 93.33
N ILE A 18 8.34 46.54 93.76
CA ILE A 18 7.42 47.24 92.84
C ILE A 18 8.15 48.42 92.16
N ALA A 19 8.97 49.15 92.91
CA ALA A 19 9.75 50.21 92.31
C ALA A 19 10.81 49.74 91.33
N ILE A 20 11.42 48.57 91.62
CA ILE A 20 12.41 47.96 90.69
C ILE A 20 11.69 47.44 89.41
N ILE A 21 10.51 46.85 89.57
CA ILE A 21 9.71 46.37 88.40
C ILE A 21 9.22 47.53 87.56
N ALA A 22 8.75 48.64 88.22
CA ALA A 22 8.32 49.84 87.52
C ALA A 22 9.49 50.53 86.79
N GLY A 23 10.68 50.58 87.43
CA GLY A 23 11.91 51.05 86.79
C GLY A 23 12.37 50.17 85.62
N ALA A 24 12.27 48.87 85.75
CA ALA A 24 12.62 47.95 84.68
C ALA A 24 11.65 48.09 83.50
N VAL A 25 10.34 48.21 83.75
CA VAL A 25 9.31 48.43 82.71
C VAL A 25 9.51 49.80 82.01
N TYR A 26 9.79 50.81 82.81
CA TYR A 26 10.08 52.17 82.25
C TYR A 26 11.36 52.17 81.41
N GLY A 27 12.43 51.53 81.90
CA GLY A 27 13.67 51.34 81.14
C GLY A 27 13.48 50.56 79.86
N PHE A 28 12.66 49.51 79.95
CA PHE A 28 12.32 48.67 78.74
C PHE A 28 11.49 49.47 77.73
N MET A 29 10.53 50.28 78.20
CA MET A 29 9.74 51.16 77.32
C MET A 29 10.60 52.23 76.66
N HIS A 30 11.53 52.79 77.41
CA HIS A 30 12.43 53.83 76.90
C HIS A 30 13.46 53.25 75.89
N LEU A 31 14.00 52.04 76.16
CA LEU A 31 14.88 51.29 75.23
C LEU A 31 14.14 50.84 73.97
N LYS A 32 12.87 50.44 74.10
CA LYS A 32 12.05 50.08 72.97
C LYS A 32 11.72 51.26 72.03
N GLY A 33 11.57 52.48 72.64
CA GLY A 33 11.29 53.68 71.90
C GLY A 33 12.52 54.25 71.23
N SER A 34 13.74 53.96 71.69
CA SER A 34 15.00 54.45 71.14
C SER A 34 15.71 53.55 70.16
N ARG A 35 15.05 52.49 69.68
CA ARG A 35 15.60 51.69 68.58
C ARG A 35 15.68 52.53 67.32
N PRO A 36 16.88 52.76 66.75
CA PRO A 36 17.00 53.46 65.46
C PRO A 36 16.28 52.61 64.40
N LYS A 37 15.32 53.21 63.68
CA LYS A 37 14.76 52.56 62.44
C LYS A 37 15.95 52.39 61.53
N ALA A 38 16.29 51.10 61.25
CA ALA A 38 17.27 50.75 60.23
C ALA A 38 16.89 51.49 58.92
N PRO A 39 17.84 52.17 58.26
CA PRO A 39 17.56 52.81 56.99
C PRO A 39 17.08 51.70 56.03
N ALA A 40 15.96 51.96 55.34
CA ALA A 40 15.49 51.06 54.25
C ALA A 40 16.65 50.93 53.28
N LYS A 41 17.24 49.69 53.19
CA LYS A 41 18.23 49.42 52.16
C LYS A 41 17.54 49.73 50.82
N PRO A 42 18.16 50.54 49.94
CA PRO A 42 17.64 50.68 48.58
C PRO A 42 17.51 49.30 47.97
N VAL A 43 16.31 48.92 47.54
CA VAL A 43 16.07 47.66 46.75
C VAL A 43 16.73 47.92 45.42
N THR A 44 18.01 47.57 45.30
CA THR A 44 18.69 47.51 44.02
C THR A 44 18.02 46.35 43.28
N GLU A 45 17.20 46.65 42.27
CA GLU A 45 16.67 45.62 41.37
C GLU A 45 17.83 44.82 40.82
N GLN A 46 17.78 43.51 40.96
CA GLN A 46 18.81 42.62 40.44
C GLN A 46 18.70 42.59 38.93
N VAL A 47 19.76 43.00 38.24
CA VAL A 47 19.85 42.94 36.77
C VAL A 47 20.31 41.54 36.38
N TRP A 48 19.57 40.90 35.52
CA TRP A 48 19.89 39.56 34.99
C TRP A 48 20.51 39.68 33.60
N GLY A 49 21.72 39.14 33.41
CA GLY A 49 22.36 39.06 32.11
C GLY A 49 21.67 37.95 31.28
N VAL A 50 21.17 38.31 30.13
CA VAL A 50 20.44 37.36 29.22
C VAL A 50 20.97 37.46 27.80
N SER A 51 20.92 36.36 27.07
CA SER A 51 21.12 36.37 25.63
C SER A 51 19.79 36.67 24.92
N SER A 52 19.87 37.36 23.81
CA SER A 52 18.72 37.71 23.01
C SER A 52 18.87 37.23 21.56
N HIS A 53 17.75 37.03 20.89
CA HIS A 53 17.67 36.75 19.48
C HIS A 53 16.78 37.79 18.80
N GLN A 54 17.28 38.37 17.71
CA GLN A 54 16.51 39.38 16.97
C GLN A 54 15.50 38.69 16.05
N VAL A 55 14.24 39.03 16.22
CA VAL A 55 13.13 38.49 15.45
C VAL A 55 13.15 39.00 14.02
N SER A 56 12.95 38.07 13.09
CA SER A 56 12.75 38.37 11.67
C SER A 56 11.53 37.60 11.21
N LEU A 57 10.47 38.34 10.92
CA LEU A 57 9.24 37.74 10.37
C LEU A 57 9.44 37.40 8.90
N ARG A 58 9.19 36.13 8.53
CA ARG A 58 9.38 35.62 7.18
C ARG A 58 8.29 34.60 6.85
N ASP A 59 8.16 34.33 5.56
CA ASP A 59 7.34 33.25 5.06
C ASP A 59 8.19 31.97 4.99
N ILE A 60 7.90 31.01 5.86
CA ILE A 60 8.72 29.80 6.02
C ILE A 60 7.80 28.57 5.95
N ALA A 61 8.26 27.53 5.24
CA ALA A 61 7.63 26.21 5.25
C ALA A 61 8.13 25.40 6.45
N PRO A 62 7.26 25.04 7.40
CA PRO A 62 7.63 24.16 8.50
C PRO A 62 8.05 22.78 7.98
N GLU A 63 8.97 22.15 8.69
CA GLU A 63 9.39 20.77 8.42
C GLU A 63 8.93 19.86 9.56
N VAL A 64 8.45 18.70 9.20
CA VAL A 64 8.12 17.65 10.16
C VAL A 64 8.93 16.41 9.86
N THR A 65 9.55 15.84 10.88
CA THR A 65 10.25 14.56 10.79
C THR A 65 9.31 13.47 11.26
N LEU A 66 9.02 12.54 10.34
CA LEU A 66 8.21 11.37 10.58
C LEU A 66 9.07 10.11 10.45
N TYR A 67 8.55 8.99 10.91
CA TYR A 67 9.15 7.69 10.66
C TYR A 67 8.23 6.91 9.73
N GLY A 68 8.80 6.26 8.73
CA GLY A 68 8.06 5.48 7.76
C GLY A 68 8.77 4.20 7.40
N ALA A 69 7.98 3.18 7.07
CA ALA A 69 8.47 1.90 6.56
C ALA A 69 8.42 1.90 5.03
N VAL A 70 9.48 1.37 4.41
CA VAL A 70 9.48 1.12 2.97
C VAL A 70 8.61 -0.10 2.68
N GLU A 71 7.62 0.05 1.83
CA GLU A 71 6.73 -1.02 1.38
C GLU A 71 6.73 -1.08 -0.15
N ALA A 72 6.34 -2.22 -0.69
CA ALA A 72 6.08 -2.33 -2.12
C ALA A 72 4.57 -2.36 -2.34
N SER A 73 4.05 -1.40 -3.10
CA SER A 73 2.62 -1.36 -3.43
C SER A 73 2.20 -2.51 -4.34
N GLU A 74 3.13 -3.08 -5.09
CA GLU A 74 2.90 -4.23 -5.97
C GLU A 74 3.72 -5.43 -5.50
N THR A 75 3.05 -6.34 -4.80
CA THR A 75 3.60 -7.63 -4.35
C THR A 75 2.76 -8.76 -4.94
N VAL A 76 3.41 -9.73 -5.56
CA VAL A 76 2.76 -10.89 -6.18
C VAL A 76 3.18 -12.15 -5.44
N GLN A 77 2.19 -13.01 -5.21
CA GLN A 77 2.36 -14.38 -4.72
C GLN A 77 2.14 -15.33 -5.90
N LEU A 78 3.21 -15.96 -6.37
CA LEU A 78 3.13 -16.95 -7.43
C LEU A 78 2.81 -18.30 -6.84
N SER A 79 1.74 -18.91 -7.34
CA SER A 79 1.31 -20.24 -6.95
C SER A 79 1.44 -21.19 -8.13
N SER A 80 1.70 -22.47 -7.86
CA SER A 80 1.63 -23.50 -8.88
C SER A 80 0.19 -23.67 -9.35
N THR A 81 0.00 -23.79 -10.66
CA THR A 81 -1.31 -24.05 -11.27
C THR A 81 -1.45 -25.51 -11.74
N VAL A 82 -0.35 -26.28 -11.64
CA VAL A 82 -0.32 -27.70 -11.94
C VAL A 82 0.29 -28.48 -10.78
N SER A 83 -0.05 -29.78 -10.68
CA SER A 83 0.54 -30.65 -9.66
C SER A 83 1.71 -31.41 -10.26
N ALA A 84 2.94 -31.11 -9.82
CA ALA A 84 4.15 -31.73 -10.32
C ALA A 84 5.28 -31.68 -9.28
N PHE A 85 6.39 -32.40 -9.52
CA PHE A 85 7.60 -32.22 -8.75
C PHE A 85 8.40 -31.01 -9.23
N VAL A 86 9.08 -30.34 -8.30
CA VAL A 86 9.98 -29.23 -8.64
C VAL A 86 11.29 -29.82 -9.17
N ASN A 87 11.55 -29.59 -10.46
CA ASN A 87 12.78 -30.01 -11.11
C ASN A 87 13.96 -29.12 -10.73
N GLN A 88 13.76 -27.81 -10.79
CA GLN A 88 14.79 -26.81 -10.47
C GLN A 88 14.20 -25.53 -9.90
N VAL A 89 14.88 -24.95 -8.93
CA VAL A 89 14.66 -23.58 -8.42
C VAL A 89 15.90 -22.77 -8.76
N SER A 90 15.74 -21.75 -9.63
CA SER A 90 16.86 -20.96 -10.18
C SER A 90 17.14 -19.67 -9.43
N ILE A 91 16.41 -19.40 -8.36
CA ILE A 91 16.46 -18.16 -7.58
C ILE A 91 16.52 -18.43 -6.08
N GLY A 92 17.10 -17.48 -5.35
CA GLY A 92 17.11 -17.45 -3.89
C GLY A 92 16.38 -16.22 -3.34
N ARG A 93 16.15 -16.23 -2.02
CA ARG A 93 15.60 -15.07 -1.31
C ARG A 93 16.54 -13.88 -1.47
N GLY A 94 15.99 -12.72 -1.88
CA GLY A 94 16.75 -11.48 -2.07
C GLY A 94 17.29 -11.29 -3.48
N ASP A 95 17.22 -12.31 -4.38
CA ASP A 95 17.68 -12.19 -5.75
C ASP A 95 16.82 -11.23 -6.56
N ARG A 96 17.44 -10.60 -7.56
CA ARG A 96 16.74 -9.81 -8.58
C ARG A 96 16.29 -10.72 -9.71
N VAL A 97 15.10 -10.44 -10.23
CA VAL A 97 14.53 -11.14 -11.38
C VAL A 97 14.08 -10.15 -12.43
N SER A 98 14.18 -10.55 -13.69
CA SER A 98 13.67 -9.78 -14.82
C SER A 98 12.35 -10.34 -15.31
N LYS A 99 11.48 -9.48 -15.87
CA LYS A 99 10.21 -9.92 -16.46
C LYS A 99 10.44 -11.05 -17.48
N GLY A 100 9.66 -12.13 -17.36
CA GLY A 100 9.75 -13.32 -18.22
C GLY A 100 10.89 -14.27 -17.87
N GLN A 101 11.73 -13.96 -16.88
CA GLN A 101 12.76 -14.88 -16.41
C GLN A 101 12.12 -16.11 -15.77
N GLN A 102 12.56 -17.31 -16.16
CA GLN A 102 12.16 -18.56 -15.55
C GLN A 102 12.79 -18.68 -14.16
N ILE A 103 11.94 -18.80 -13.14
CA ILE A 103 12.34 -18.83 -11.73
C ILE A 103 12.24 -20.22 -11.12
N ILE A 104 11.22 -20.98 -11.54
CA ILE A 104 11.06 -22.38 -11.13
C ILE A 104 10.70 -23.20 -12.36
N GLU A 105 11.23 -24.41 -12.42
CA GLU A 105 10.90 -25.43 -13.41
C GLU A 105 10.27 -26.64 -12.71
N LEU A 106 9.09 -27.03 -13.16
CA LEU A 106 8.41 -28.22 -12.68
C LEU A 106 8.70 -29.40 -13.63
N ASP A 107 8.63 -30.62 -13.12
CA ASP A 107 8.75 -31.83 -13.94
C ASP A 107 7.56 -31.94 -14.92
N ASP A 108 7.86 -31.83 -16.19
CA ASP A 108 6.88 -31.78 -17.29
C ASP A 108 6.63 -33.11 -17.99
N ARG A 109 7.30 -34.21 -17.58
CA ARG A 109 7.26 -35.50 -18.26
C ARG A 109 5.85 -36.05 -18.37
N GLU A 110 5.07 -36.02 -17.30
CA GLU A 110 3.67 -36.52 -17.33
C GLU A 110 2.79 -35.66 -18.24
N LEU A 111 2.98 -34.35 -18.23
CA LEU A 111 2.21 -33.41 -19.04
C LEU A 111 2.57 -33.52 -20.52
N ARG A 112 3.83 -33.76 -20.86
CA ARG A 112 4.26 -34.06 -22.24
C ARG A 112 3.59 -35.37 -22.79
N LEU A 113 3.48 -36.42 -21.97
CA LEU A 113 2.77 -37.63 -22.34
C LEU A 113 1.28 -37.36 -22.55
N THR A 114 0.67 -36.56 -21.68
CA THR A 114 -0.72 -36.15 -21.85
C THR A 114 -0.91 -35.35 -23.14
N LEU A 115 -0.03 -34.41 -23.43
CA LEU A 115 -0.03 -33.61 -24.66
C LEU A 115 0.04 -34.53 -25.90
N ALA A 116 0.97 -35.50 -25.92
CA ALA A 116 1.12 -36.46 -27.01
C ALA A 116 -0.16 -37.32 -27.21
N GLN A 117 -0.79 -37.75 -26.10
CA GLN A 117 -2.06 -38.48 -26.15
C GLN A 117 -3.19 -37.64 -26.77
N ARG A 118 -3.32 -36.36 -26.35
CA ARG A 118 -4.35 -35.44 -26.90
C ARG A 118 -4.12 -35.13 -28.37
N THR A 119 -2.85 -34.98 -28.78
CA THR A 119 -2.46 -34.80 -30.18
C THR A 119 -2.88 -35.98 -31.03
N ALA A 120 -2.63 -37.21 -30.58
CA ALA A 120 -3.05 -38.42 -31.24
C ALA A 120 -4.60 -38.53 -31.34
N SER A 121 -5.32 -38.23 -30.25
CA SER A 121 -6.79 -38.26 -30.26
C SER A 121 -7.40 -37.25 -31.24
N LEU A 122 -6.79 -36.05 -31.39
CA LEU A 122 -7.21 -35.08 -32.39
C LEU A 122 -6.94 -35.56 -33.81
N ALA A 123 -5.80 -36.21 -34.05
CA ALA A 123 -5.46 -36.78 -35.35
C ALA A 123 -6.47 -37.89 -35.75
N ASP A 124 -6.82 -38.77 -34.82
CA ASP A 124 -7.84 -39.80 -35.02
C ASP A 124 -9.20 -39.18 -35.38
N ALA A 125 -9.66 -38.22 -34.65
CA ALA A 125 -10.92 -37.52 -34.92
C ALA A 125 -10.94 -36.84 -36.31
N LYS A 126 -9.82 -36.24 -36.73
CA LYS A 126 -9.66 -35.69 -38.10
C LYS A 126 -9.71 -36.79 -39.18
N THR A 127 -9.09 -37.94 -38.91
CA THR A 127 -9.10 -39.09 -39.82
C THR A 127 -10.51 -39.64 -40.03
N LEU A 128 -11.35 -39.69 -38.98
CA LEU A 128 -12.75 -40.07 -39.10
C LEU A 128 -13.55 -39.16 -40.04
N ILE A 129 -13.28 -37.86 -40.06
CA ILE A 129 -13.90 -36.93 -41.02
C ILE A 129 -13.50 -37.29 -42.47
N SER A 130 -12.23 -37.55 -42.72
CA SER A 130 -11.77 -37.94 -44.07
C SER A 130 -12.36 -39.25 -44.50
N THR A 131 -12.44 -40.24 -43.63
CA THR A 131 -13.08 -41.55 -43.93
C THR A 131 -14.55 -41.39 -44.26
N GLU A 132 -15.30 -40.59 -43.47
CA GLU A 132 -16.73 -40.32 -43.75
C GLU A 132 -16.91 -39.55 -45.06
N THR A 133 -16.05 -38.60 -45.35
CA THR A 133 -16.08 -37.82 -46.61
C THR A 133 -15.83 -38.72 -47.80
N ASN A 134 -14.85 -39.65 -47.75
CA ASN A 134 -14.58 -40.64 -48.79
C ASN A 134 -15.75 -41.62 -48.97
N SER A 135 -16.35 -42.08 -47.86
CA SER A 135 -17.54 -42.93 -47.88
C SER A 135 -18.73 -42.22 -48.57
N HIS A 136 -18.94 -40.94 -48.25
CA HIS A 136 -19.97 -40.14 -48.90
C HIS A 136 -19.76 -40.03 -50.41
N GLN A 137 -18.55 -39.73 -50.86
CA GLN A 137 -18.22 -39.67 -52.30
C GLN A 137 -18.45 -40.99 -52.99
N THR A 138 -18.08 -42.09 -52.33
CA THR A 138 -18.32 -43.48 -52.88
C THR A 138 -19.82 -43.77 -52.99
N ASN A 139 -20.60 -43.38 -51.98
CA ASN A 139 -22.07 -43.56 -52.02
C ASN A 139 -22.73 -42.73 -53.13
N GLN A 140 -22.23 -41.51 -53.41
CA GLN A 140 -22.71 -40.65 -54.50
C GLN A 140 -22.44 -41.32 -55.85
N LYS A 141 -21.21 -41.83 -56.05
CA LYS A 141 -20.87 -42.58 -57.29
C LYS A 141 -21.73 -43.85 -57.45
N ALA A 142 -21.91 -44.64 -56.36
CA ALA A 142 -22.79 -45.84 -56.38
C ALA A 142 -24.24 -45.50 -56.72
N LEU A 143 -24.79 -44.36 -56.21
CA LEU A 143 -26.12 -43.90 -56.55
C LEU A 143 -26.30 -43.67 -58.07
N LEU A 144 -25.31 -43.11 -58.76
CA LEU A 144 -25.34 -42.88 -60.19
C LEU A 144 -25.42 -44.20 -60.93
N ILE A 145 -24.67 -45.30 -60.54
CA ILE A 145 -24.66 -46.58 -61.12
C ILE A 145 -26.05 -47.29 -60.89
N GLU A 146 -26.57 -47.23 -59.66
CA GLU A 146 -27.87 -47.76 -59.29
C GLU A 146 -29.03 -47.14 -60.09
N GLN A 147 -28.96 -45.78 -60.35
CA GLN A 147 -29.94 -45.09 -61.21
C GLN A 147 -29.87 -45.58 -62.71
N GLN A 148 -28.65 -45.82 -63.21
CA GLN A 148 -28.48 -46.35 -64.54
C GLN A 148 -29.11 -47.77 -64.64
N LEU A 149 -28.89 -48.61 -63.61
CA LEU A 149 -29.47 -49.97 -63.57
C LEU A 149 -31.01 -49.88 -63.43
N GLN A 150 -31.57 -48.96 -62.68
CA GLN A 150 -32.99 -48.66 -62.57
C GLN A 150 -33.59 -48.38 -64.00
N ALA A 151 -32.92 -47.51 -64.75
CA ALA A 151 -33.37 -47.16 -66.11
C ALA A 151 -33.38 -48.45 -67.06
N ILE A 152 -32.43 -49.38 -66.90
CA ILE A 152 -32.43 -50.59 -67.61
C ILE A 152 -33.59 -51.54 -67.18
N ASN A 153 -33.81 -51.67 -65.85
CA ASN A 153 -34.87 -52.48 -65.32
C ASN A 153 -36.24 -51.92 -65.71
N GLN A 154 -36.43 -50.56 -65.71
CA GLN A 154 -37.65 -49.96 -66.20
C GLN A 154 -37.93 -50.25 -67.67
N LYS A 155 -36.90 -50.11 -68.52
CA LYS A 155 -37.09 -50.51 -69.96
C LYS A 155 -37.45 -51.99 -70.15
N ASN A 156 -36.91 -52.88 -69.30
CA ASN A 156 -37.26 -54.26 -69.31
C ASN A 156 -38.71 -54.50 -68.87
N PHE A 157 -39.13 -53.87 -67.77
CA PHE A 157 -40.50 -53.86 -67.29
C PHE A 157 -41.48 -53.36 -68.35
N ASP A 158 -41.25 -52.19 -68.96
CA ASP A 158 -42.07 -51.64 -70.02
C ASP A 158 -42.23 -52.61 -71.23
N ARG A 159 -41.12 -53.20 -71.62
CA ARG A 159 -41.09 -54.20 -72.68
C ARG A 159 -41.93 -55.46 -72.33
N GLN A 160 -41.77 -56.04 -71.11
CA GLN A 160 -42.55 -57.22 -70.69
C GLN A 160 -44.03 -56.85 -70.55
N GLN A 161 -44.38 -55.66 -70.08
CA GLN A 161 -45.77 -55.20 -70.01
C GLN A 161 -46.41 -55.09 -71.37
N GLN A 162 -45.73 -54.64 -72.43
CA GLN A 162 -46.22 -54.58 -73.77
C GLN A 162 -46.40 -55.96 -74.36
N LEU A 163 -45.46 -56.96 -74.10
CA LEU A 163 -45.55 -58.33 -74.61
C LEU A 163 -46.67 -59.07 -73.92
N VAL A 164 -46.94 -58.92 -72.67
CA VAL A 164 -48.05 -59.54 -71.96
C VAL A 164 -49.39 -58.98 -72.46
N ALA A 165 -49.48 -57.62 -72.65
CA ALA A 165 -50.66 -57.00 -73.21
C ALA A 165 -51.03 -57.51 -74.60
N LYS A 166 -50.02 -57.83 -75.43
CA LYS A 166 -50.15 -58.45 -76.74
C LYS A 166 -50.37 -59.98 -76.67
N LYS A 167 -50.46 -60.58 -75.44
CA LYS A 167 -50.61 -62.06 -75.23
C LYS A 167 -49.47 -62.89 -75.83
N VAL A 168 -48.23 -62.27 -75.95
CA VAL A 168 -47.06 -62.99 -76.54
C VAL A 168 -46.11 -63.51 -75.44
N ALA A 169 -46.22 -63.04 -74.17
CA ALA A 169 -45.43 -63.53 -73.07
C ALA A 169 -46.27 -63.90 -71.85
N PRO A 170 -45.85 -64.88 -71.04
CA PRO A 170 -46.52 -65.24 -69.77
C PRO A 170 -46.43 -64.15 -68.74
N THR A 171 -47.45 -64.01 -67.86
CA THR A 171 -47.55 -63.00 -66.80
C THR A 171 -46.40 -63.08 -65.76
N SER A 172 -45.86 -64.31 -65.57
CA SER A 172 -44.70 -64.56 -64.66
C SER A 172 -43.47 -63.73 -65.02
N ARG A 173 -43.23 -63.47 -66.34
CA ARG A 173 -42.11 -62.59 -66.74
C ARG A 173 -42.30 -61.15 -66.39
N LEU A 174 -43.54 -60.67 -66.41
CA LEU A 174 -43.87 -59.33 -65.97
C LEU A 174 -43.71 -59.20 -64.43
N GLU A 175 -44.15 -60.20 -63.68
CA GLU A 175 -44.00 -60.24 -62.23
C GLU A 175 -42.49 -60.26 -61.83
N ASP A 176 -41.64 -60.98 -62.54
CA ASP A 176 -40.19 -61.03 -62.33
C ASP A 176 -39.57 -59.67 -62.64
N ALA A 177 -39.95 -58.98 -63.72
CA ALA A 177 -39.47 -57.65 -64.06
C ALA A 177 -39.94 -56.59 -63.05
N THR A 178 -41.18 -56.77 -62.55
CA THR A 178 -41.71 -55.94 -61.51
C THR A 178 -40.91 -56.04 -60.19
N ARG A 179 -40.64 -57.28 -59.78
CA ARG A 179 -39.82 -57.54 -58.59
C ARG A 179 -38.40 -56.95 -58.72
N ALA A 180 -37.77 -57.14 -59.89
CA ALA A 180 -36.43 -56.61 -60.16
C ALA A 180 -36.42 -55.05 -60.09
N LEU A 181 -37.45 -54.38 -60.64
CA LEU A 181 -37.59 -52.93 -60.57
C LEU A 181 -37.79 -52.46 -59.15
N GLN A 182 -38.73 -53.05 -58.39
CA GLN A 182 -39.00 -52.70 -56.99
C GLN A 182 -37.81 -52.93 -56.11
N GLN A 183 -37.05 -54.01 -56.28
CA GLN A 183 -35.80 -54.25 -55.54
C GLN A 183 -34.76 -53.21 -55.81
N GLN A 184 -34.64 -52.73 -57.07
CA GLN A 184 -33.70 -51.58 -57.39
C GLN A 184 -34.14 -50.28 -56.82
N GLU A 185 -35.42 -49.98 -56.77
CA GLU A 185 -35.99 -48.75 -56.16
C GLU A 185 -35.72 -48.76 -54.69
N LEU A 186 -35.89 -49.87 -53.97
CA LEU A 186 -35.50 -50.01 -52.56
C LEU A 186 -34.00 -49.72 -52.31
N SER A 187 -33.12 -50.27 -53.21
CA SER A 187 -31.68 -50.03 -53.13
C SER A 187 -31.36 -48.55 -53.27
N ILE A 188 -31.94 -47.82 -54.23
CA ILE A 188 -31.76 -46.41 -54.47
C ILE A 188 -32.28 -45.58 -53.29
N LEU A 189 -33.46 -45.95 -52.73
CA LEU A 189 -34.01 -45.26 -51.57
C LEU A 189 -33.05 -45.34 -50.35
N ASN A 190 -32.52 -46.55 -50.06
CA ASN A 190 -31.56 -46.76 -49.01
C ASN A 190 -30.26 -45.96 -49.22
N ARG A 191 -29.76 -45.93 -50.49
CA ARG A 191 -28.60 -45.15 -50.86
C ARG A 191 -28.81 -43.62 -50.66
N LYS A 192 -29.95 -43.12 -51.13
CA LYS A 192 -30.38 -41.75 -50.96
C LYS A 192 -30.45 -41.35 -49.45
N ASN A 193 -31.06 -42.21 -48.62
CA ASN A 193 -31.12 -41.99 -47.17
C ASN A 193 -29.71 -41.95 -46.52
N THR A 194 -28.79 -42.85 -47.00
CA THR A 194 -27.41 -42.82 -46.51
C THR A 194 -26.69 -41.53 -46.86
N ILE A 195 -26.89 -41.02 -48.08
CA ILE A 195 -26.34 -39.74 -48.55
C ILE A 195 -26.99 -38.57 -47.82
N ALA A 196 -28.32 -38.57 -47.65
CA ALA A 196 -29.06 -37.50 -46.95
C ALA A 196 -28.66 -37.36 -45.47
N ASN A 197 -28.23 -38.43 -44.82
CA ASN A 197 -27.76 -38.43 -43.44
C ASN A 197 -26.30 -37.98 -43.27
N TYR A 198 -25.54 -37.76 -44.34
CA TYR A 198 -24.15 -37.34 -44.30
C TYR A 198 -23.94 -35.98 -43.54
N PRO A 199 -24.75 -34.93 -43.76
CA PRO A 199 -24.58 -33.67 -43.03
C PRO A 199 -24.66 -33.85 -41.51
N ASN A 200 -25.53 -34.71 -41.03
CA ASN A 200 -25.69 -34.98 -39.60
C ASN A 200 -24.48 -35.72 -39.02
N ARG A 201 -23.96 -36.73 -39.76
CA ARG A 201 -22.78 -37.52 -39.37
C ARG A 201 -21.54 -36.65 -39.36
N ILE A 202 -21.32 -35.84 -40.41
CA ILE A 202 -20.14 -34.95 -40.48
C ILE A 202 -20.19 -33.81 -39.43
N ALA A 203 -21.39 -33.28 -39.12
CA ALA A 203 -21.56 -32.30 -38.06
C ALA A 203 -21.14 -32.88 -36.70
N ARG A 204 -21.57 -34.09 -36.38
CA ARG A 204 -21.16 -34.77 -35.14
C ARG A 204 -19.66 -35.00 -35.08
N LEU A 205 -19.02 -35.46 -36.18
CA LEU A 205 -17.57 -35.69 -36.23
C LEU A 205 -16.79 -34.35 -36.09
N LYS A 206 -17.26 -33.26 -36.70
CA LYS A 206 -16.69 -31.93 -36.54
C LYS A 206 -16.77 -31.46 -35.08
N SER A 207 -17.89 -31.67 -34.39
CA SER A 207 -18.02 -31.39 -32.96
C SER A 207 -17.01 -32.17 -32.12
N GLN A 208 -16.75 -33.45 -32.47
CA GLN A 208 -15.76 -34.26 -31.79
C GLN A 208 -14.32 -33.76 -32.04
N VAL A 209 -14.00 -33.28 -33.25
CA VAL A 209 -12.72 -32.64 -33.55
C VAL A 209 -12.56 -31.37 -32.71
N THR A 210 -13.59 -30.51 -32.62
CA THR A 210 -13.55 -29.31 -31.79
C THR A 210 -13.31 -29.64 -30.33
N GLN A 211 -13.99 -30.65 -29.79
CA GLN A 211 -13.80 -31.13 -28.42
C GLN A 211 -12.35 -31.60 -28.16
N ASN A 212 -11.79 -32.41 -29.08
CA ASN A 212 -10.40 -32.87 -28.95
C ASN A 212 -9.40 -31.74 -29.11
N GLN A 213 -9.70 -30.71 -29.93
CA GLN A 213 -8.89 -29.52 -30.07
C GLN A 213 -8.80 -28.72 -28.74
N ILE A 214 -9.93 -28.54 -28.07
CA ILE A 214 -9.99 -27.85 -26.74
C ILE A 214 -9.19 -28.67 -25.73
N LEU A 215 -9.30 -30.00 -25.71
CA LEU A 215 -8.53 -30.83 -24.78
C LEU A 215 -7.02 -30.76 -25.05
N LEU A 216 -6.62 -30.61 -26.32
CA LEU A 216 -5.22 -30.38 -26.69
C LEU A 216 -4.74 -29.02 -26.17
N GLU A 217 -5.49 -27.96 -26.38
CA GLU A 217 -5.15 -26.60 -25.88
C GLU A 217 -4.99 -26.58 -24.36
N PHE A 218 -5.83 -27.29 -23.61
CA PHE A 218 -5.64 -27.43 -22.15
C PHE A 218 -4.32 -28.15 -21.81
N ALA A 219 -3.96 -29.20 -22.53
CA ALA A 219 -2.71 -29.89 -22.27
C ALA A 219 -1.47 -29.03 -22.62
N GLU A 220 -1.55 -28.24 -23.68
CA GLU A 220 -0.52 -27.26 -24.04
C GLU A 220 -0.36 -26.20 -22.95
N LEU A 221 -1.46 -25.63 -22.46
CA LEU A 221 -1.48 -24.65 -21.38
C LEU A 221 -0.91 -25.21 -20.07
N ASP A 222 -1.25 -26.43 -19.71
CA ASP A 222 -0.73 -27.06 -18.50
C ASP A 222 0.78 -27.34 -18.62
N LEU A 223 1.27 -27.67 -19.82
CA LEU A 223 2.70 -27.81 -20.10
C LEU A 223 3.43 -26.43 -19.98
N GLU A 224 2.85 -25.35 -20.51
CA GLU A 224 3.40 -24.00 -20.35
C GLU A 224 3.52 -23.61 -18.89
N ARG A 225 2.52 -23.94 -18.08
CA ARG A 225 2.44 -23.66 -16.64
C ARG A 225 3.46 -24.40 -15.78
N THR A 226 4.19 -25.37 -16.33
CA THR A 226 5.33 -25.99 -15.64
C THR A 226 6.51 -25.05 -15.49
N LYS A 227 6.57 -23.99 -16.29
CA LYS A 227 7.59 -22.94 -16.22
C LYS A 227 7.01 -21.74 -15.51
N ILE A 228 7.41 -21.53 -14.26
CA ILE A 228 6.96 -20.38 -13.48
C ILE A 228 7.88 -19.21 -13.79
N LEU A 229 7.30 -18.16 -14.38
CA LEU A 229 8.02 -16.99 -14.87
C LEU A 229 7.76 -15.77 -13.97
N ALA A 230 8.73 -14.86 -13.87
CA ALA A 230 8.57 -13.58 -13.20
C ALA A 230 7.65 -12.66 -14.04
N PRO A 231 6.56 -12.10 -13.44
CA PRO A 231 5.61 -11.26 -14.18
C PRO A 231 6.13 -9.84 -14.46
N PHE A 232 7.12 -9.38 -13.70
CA PHE A 232 7.75 -8.06 -13.79
C PHE A 232 9.21 -8.09 -13.33
N ASP A 233 9.94 -6.98 -13.55
CA ASP A 233 11.26 -6.76 -12.97
C ASP A 233 11.13 -6.53 -11.47
N GLY A 234 11.70 -7.41 -10.66
CA GLY A 234 11.44 -7.38 -9.24
C GLY A 234 12.53 -8.02 -8.38
N ARG A 235 12.19 -8.23 -7.12
CA ARG A 235 13.05 -8.92 -6.15
C ARG A 235 12.27 -9.96 -5.37
N VAL A 236 12.95 -11.05 -5.04
CA VAL A 236 12.38 -12.21 -4.33
C VAL A 236 12.26 -11.92 -2.84
N LEU A 237 11.05 -11.99 -2.29
CA LEU A 237 10.79 -11.91 -0.84
C LEU A 237 10.97 -13.25 -0.16
N SER A 238 10.35 -14.31 -0.71
CA SER A 238 10.49 -15.67 -0.22
C SER A 238 10.40 -16.67 -1.36
N VAL A 239 11.03 -17.83 -1.15
CA VAL A 239 10.89 -19.03 -1.96
C VAL A 239 10.35 -20.10 -1.01
N ASP A 240 9.14 -20.57 -1.29
CA ASP A 240 8.37 -21.42 -0.37
C ASP A 240 8.39 -22.89 -0.83
N THR A 241 9.24 -23.25 -1.80
CA THR A 241 9.45 -24.61 -2.28
C THR A 241 10.95 -24.88 -2.52
N ALA A 242 11.30 -26.16 -2.75
CA ALA A 242 12.66 -26.59 -3.04
C ALA A 242 12.67 -27.69 -4.12
N THR A 243 13.81 -27.85 -4.79
CA THR A 243 14.04 -28.94 -5.75
C THR A 243 13.72 -30.29 -5.11
N GLY A 244 12.95 -31.12 -5.80
CA GLY A 244 12.47 -32.42 -5.33
C GLY A 244 11.16 -32.39 -4.55
N ASN A 245 10.68 -31.23 -4.13
CA ASN A 245 9.37 -31.10 -3.49
C ASN A 245 8.25 -31.34 -4.52
N ARG A 246 7.13 -31.88 -4.05
CA ARG A 246 5.91 -31.95 -4.84
C ARG A 246 5.02 -30.77 -4.52
N VAL A 247 4.66 -29.98 -5.53
CA VAL A 247 3.69 -28.89 -5.44
C VAL A 247 2.36 -29.32 -6.03
N ARG A 248 1.27 -28.76 -5.50
CA ARG A 248 -0.10 -28.96 -5.95
C ARG A 248 -0.65 -27.67 -6.54
N ASN A 249 -1.74 -27.80 -7.29
CA ASN A 249 -2.47 -26.60 -7.74
C ASN A 249 -2.90 -25.76 -6.54
N GLY A 250 -2.53 -24.46 -6.56
CA GLY A 250 -2.78 -23.49 -5.49
C GLY A 250 -1.64 -23.32 -4.48
N ASP A 251 -0.66 -24.22 -4.43
CA ASP A 251 0.46 -24.10 -3.50
C ASP A 251 1.32 -22.87 -3.84
N LEU A 252 1.57 -22.01 -2.85
CA LEU A 252 2.47 -20.89 -2.97
C LEU A 252 3.91 -21.35 -3.18
N VAL A 253 4.57 -20.80 -4.18
CA VAL A 253 5.94 -21.18 -4.53
C VAL A 253 6.95 -20.04 -4.37
N VAL A 254 6.57 -18.81 -4.71
CA VAL A 254 7.45 -17.63 -4.63
C VAL A 254 6.63 -16.38 -4.32
N LYS A 255 7.19 -15.47 -3.51
CA LYS A 255 6.71 -14.09 -3.34
C LYS A 255 7.72 -13.13 -3.96
N LEU A 256 7.22 -12.24 -4.80
CA LEU A 256 8.00 -11.21 -5.49
C LEU A 256 7.41 -9.83 -5.21
N TYR A 257 8.24 -8.80 -5.23
CA TYR A 257 7.77 -7.42 -5.27
C TYR A 257 8.42 -6.67 -6.43
N ASN A 258 7.68 -5.72 -6.97
CA ASN A 258 8.15 -4.85 -8.04
C ASN A 258 9.06 -3.76 -7.44
N THR A 259 10.32 -3.71 -7.89
CA THR A 259 11.29 -2.71 -7.40
C THR A 259 10.99 -1.29 -7.85
N ARG A 260 10.10 -1.10 -8.82
CA ARG A 260 9.65 0.23 -9.27
C ARG A 260 8.43 0.75 -8.52
N SER A 261 7.77 -0.10 -7.73
CA SER A 261 6.56 0.22 -6.97
C SER A 261 6.82 0.47 -5.48
N LEU A 262 8.05 0.88 -5.13
CA LEU A 262 8.40 1.17 -3.74
C LEU A 262 7.73 2.47 -3.28
N GLU A 263 7.16 2.41 -2.11
CA GLU A 263 6.57 3.55 -1.41
C GLU A 263 7.02 3.57 0.05
N VAL A 264 6.96 4.73 0.67
CA VAL A 264 7.21 4.87 2.10
C VAL A 264 5.88 5.15 2.77
N ARG A 265 5.42 4.21 3.59
CA ARG A 265 4.26 4.42 4.46
C ARG A 265 4.73 5.07 5.73
N SER A 266 4.21 6.25 6.02
CA SER A 266 4.51 7.02 7.23
C SER A 266 3.23 7.54 7.85
N GLN A 267 3.17 7.56 9.18
CA GLN A 267 2.01 8.07 9.89
C GLN A 267 2.14 9.57 10.13
N ILE A 268 1.14 10.32 9.68
CA ILE A 268 1.03 11.76 9.89
C ILE A 268 0.14 12.01 11.11
N PRO A 269 0.65 12.65 12.17
CA PRO A 269 -0.17 13.03 13.34
C PRO A 269 -1.34 13.93 12.94
N ALA A 270 -2.50 13.71 13.55
CA ALA A 270 -3.75 14.43 13.22
C ALA A 270 -3.62 15.95 13.26
N ARG A 271 -2.75 16.50 14.14
CA ARG A 271 -2.50 17.95 14.26
C ARG A 271 -1.99 18.62 12.97
N TYR A 272 -1.37 17.86 12.05
CA TYR A 272 -0.84 18.40 10.78
C TYR A 272 -1.83 18.29 9.62
N LEU A 273 -2.90 17.50 9.75
CA LEU A 273 -3.89 17.28 8.69
C LEU A 273 -4.57 18.57 8.21
N PRO A 274 -4.99 19.52 9.09
CA PRO A 274 -5.59 20.77 8.64
C PRO A 274 -4.64 21.59 7.75
N MET A 275 -3.33 21.59 8.06
CA MET A 275 -2.33 22.29 7.25
C MET A 275 -2.13 21.66 5.87
N MET A 276 -2.33 20.35 5.76
CA MET A 276 -2.23 19.63 4.50
C MET A 276 -3.45 19.79 3.61
N GLN A 277 -4.64 19.96 4.21
CA GLN A 277 -5.90 20.15 3.49
C GLN A 277 -6.12 21.58 3.02
N THR A 278 -5.61 22.59 3.76
CA THR A 278 -5.74 24.01 3.41
C THR A 278 -4.80 24.48 2.31
N GLY A 279 -3.77 23.71 1.98
CA GLY A 279 -2.93 23.94 0.80
C GLY A 279 -3.75 23.66 -0.47
N ASN A 280 -4.37 24.73 -0.99
CA ASN A 280 -5.19 24.75 -2.19
C ASN A 280 -4.47 24.02 -3.33
N SER A 281 -5.17 23.05 -3.94
CA SER A 281 -4.86 22.47 -5.23
C SER A 281 -3.55 21.66 -5.36
N GLY A 282 -3.58 20.37 -5.03
CA GLY A 282 -2.72 19.40 -5.74
C GLY A 282 -1.19 19.60 -5.72
N ALA A 283 -0.68 20.57 -4.96
CA ALA A 283 0.75 20.70 -4.74
C ALA A 283 1.19 19.53 -3.86
N ALA A 284 1.77 18.52 -4.49
CA ALA A 284 2.31 17.36 -3.82
C ALA A 284 3.27 17.83 -2.73
N LEU A 285 2.96 17.50 -1.46
CA LEU A 285 3.86 17.79 -0.35
C LEU A 285 5.23 17.19 -0.66
N ALA A 286 6.24 18.05 -0.69
CA ALA A 286 7.60 17.62 -0.90
C ALA A 286 8.10 16.93 0.37
N ALA A 287 8.55 15.71 0.22
CA ALA A 287 9.18 14.97 1.29
C ALA A 287 10.53 14.40 0.82
N SER A 288 11.36 14.00 1.74
CA SER A 288 12.64 13.38 1.44
C SER A 288 13.02 12.37 2.51
N ILE A 289 13.78 11.35 2.10
CA ILE A 289 14.45 10.42 2.99
C ILE A 289 15.96 10.49 2.75
N SER A 290 16.73 10.21 3.78
CA SER A 290 18.18 10.01 3.66
C SER A 290 18.51 8.56 3.94
N HIS A 291 19.21 7.91 3.01
CA HIS A 291 19.68 6.53 3.16
C HIS A 291 21.10 6.40 2.62
N GLN A 292 22.02 5.88 3.46
CA GLN A 292 23.44 5.69 3.11
C GLN A 292 24.12 6.95 2.52
N GLY A 293 23.80 8.14 3.09
CA GLY A 293 24.39 9.41 2.63
C GLY A 293 23.75 9.98 1.33
N LYS A 294 22.81 9.28 0.72
CA LYS A 294 22.02 9.77 -0.43
C LYS A 294 20.66 10.25 0.03
N THR A 295 20.19 11.36 -0.53
CA THR A 295 18.84 11.88 -0.30
C THR A 295 17.96 11.53 -1.49
N TYR A 296 16.82 10.92 -1.20
CA TYR A 296 15.80 10.56 -2.19
C TYR A 296 14.59 11.46 -2.01
N ALA A 297 14.11 12.02 -3.11
CA ALA A 297 12.88 12.79 -3.11
C ALA A 297 11.67 11.86 -3.01
N LEU A 298 10.73 12.25 -2.17
CA LEU A 298 9.44 11.58 -2.02
C LEU A 298 8.32 12.54 -2.44
N LYS A 299 7.29 11.98 -3.02
CA LYS A 299 6.06 12.70 -3.35
C LYS A 299 4.90 12.04 -2.62
N LEU A 300 4.09 12.83 -1.90
CA LEU A 300 2.85 12.32 -1.32
C LEU A 300 1.94 11.88 -2.47
N ASP A 301 1.59 10.61 -2.49
CA ASP A 301 0.70 10.02 -3.48
C ASP A 301 -0.75 10.00 -2.96
N ARG A 302 -0.95 9.47 -1.76
CA ARG A 302 -2.26 9.34 -1.14
C ARG A 302 -2.20 9.32 0.38
N LEU A 303 -3.32 9.67 1.01
CA LEU A 303 -3.59 9.46 2.42
C LEU A 303 -4.53 8.27 2.57
N SER A 304 -4.39 7.52 3.66
CA SER A 304 -5.36 6.47 3.98
C SER A 304 -6.74 7.07 4.22
N ALA A 305 -7.78 6.37 3.76
CA ALA A 305 -9.16 6.71 4.09
C ALA A 305 -9.54 6.28 5.53
N GLU A 306 -8.73 5.42 6.15
CA GLU A 306 -8.93 4.91 7.49
C GLU A 306 -7.95 5.56 8.46
N ALA A 307 -8.48 6.13 9.54
CA ALA A 307 -7.67 6.64 10.65
C ALA A 307 -7.45 5.51 11.65
N SER A 308 -6.20 5.22 11.97
CA SER A 308 -5.87 4.24 13.01
C SER A 308 -6.16 4.84 14.39
N ALA A 309 -7.26 4.40 15.01
CA ALA A 309 -7.72 4.90 16.31
C ALA A 309 -6.69 4.69 17.43
N SER A 310 -5.81 3.69 17.31
CA SER A 310 -4.78 3.36 18.30
C SER A 310 -3.52 4.23 18.22
N GLN A 311 -3.31 4.94 17.11
CA GLN A 311 -2.04 5.63 16.84
C GLN A 311 -2.17 7.15 16.63
N GLY A 312 -3.39 7.71 16.66
CA GLY A 312 -3.63 9.15 16.64
C GLY A 312 -3.21 9.88 15.37
N GLY A 313 -3.18 9.20 14.23
CA GLY A 313 -2.77 9.75 12.94
C GLY A 313 -3.39 9.03 11.74
N ILE A 314 -3.06 9.50 10.54
CA ILE A 314 -3.46 8.91 9.26
C ILE A 314 -2.20 8.45 8.53
N ASP A 315 -2.28 7.27 7.91
CA ASP A 315 -1.19 6.76 7.07
C ASP A 315 -1.12 7.56 5.77
N ALA A 316 0.09 8.02 5.49
CA ALA A 316 0.44 8.69 4.24
C ALA A 316 1.39 7.79 3.45
N PHE A 317 1.12 7.65 2.18
CA PHE A 317 1.91 6.87 1.25
C PHE A 317 2.66 7.83 0.33
N PHE A 318 3.98 7.72 0.39
CA PHE A 318 4.87 8.54 -0.42
C PHE A 318 5.52 7.68 -1.50
N SER A 319 5.33 8.03 -2.76
CA SER A 319 6.04 7.38 -3.86
C SER A 319 7.54 7.71 -3.81
N LEU A 320 8.36 6.67 -3.96
CA LEU A 320 9.81 6.77 -3.91
C LEU A 320 10.38 6.77 -5.34
N SER A 321 10.96 7.88 -5.74
CA SER A 321 11.63 7.97 -7.03
C SER A 321 13.10 7.58 -6.91
N GLY A 322 13.50 6.47 -7.57
CA GLY A 322 14.91 6.09 -7.69
C GLY A 322 15.50 5.28 -6.54
N GLY A 323 14.74 4.86 -5.55
CA GLY A 323 15.22 4.12 -4.37
C GLY A 323 15.24 2.59 -4.52
N GLN A 324 15.46 2.03 -5.70
CA GLN A 324 15.40 0.58 -6.00
C GLN A 324 16.39 -0.29 -5.18
N GLU A 325 17.35 0.34 -4.51
CA GLU A 325 18.34 -0.33 -3.66
C GLU A 325 17.85 -0.48 -2.21
N ILE A 326 16.79 0.25 -1.82
CA ILE A 326 16.29 0.25 -0.45
C ILE A 326 15.43 -0.99 -0.23
N GLU A 327 15.72 -1.72 0.83
CA GLU A 327 15.00 -2.96 1.16
C GLU A 327 13.59 -2.65 1.70
N VAL A 328 12.62 -3.45 1.27
CA VAL A 328 11.28 -3.45 1.85
C VAL A 328 11.33 -3.86 3.33
N GLY A 329 10.54 -3.19 4.17
CA GLY A 329 10.52 -3.36 5.61
C GLY A 329 11.51 -2.48 6.37
N ARG A 330 12.34 -1.69 5.69
CA ARG A 330 13.27 -0.75 6.33
C ARG A 330 12.54 0.48 6.84
N ASN A 331 12.78 0.82 8.11
CA ASN A 331 12.30 2.07 8.70
C ASN A 331 13.27 3.21 8.40
N LEU A 332 12.75 4.33 7.92
CA LEU A 332 13.51 5.52 7.54
C LEU A 332 12.87 6.78 8.13
N GLN A 333 13.70 7.81 8.33
CA GLN A 333 13.21 9.14 8.67
C GLN A 333 12.73 9.85 7.42
N VAL A 334 11.48 10.29 7.42
CA VAL A 334 10.84 11.05 6.35
C VAL A 334 10.75 12.50 6.78
N LYS A 335 11.44 13.40 6.10
CA LYS A 335 11.32 14.86 6.30
C LYS A 335 10.25 15.36 5.34
N VAL A 336 9.16 15.87 5.88
CA VAL A 336 8.04 16.41 5.10
C VAL A 336 8.02 17.91 5.25
N LYS A 337 8.01 18.64 4.13
CA LYS A 337 7.81 20.08 4.10
C LYS A 337 6.32 20.38 4.06
N LEU A 338 5.85 21.10 5.07
CA LEU A 338 4.47 21.55 5.16
C LEU A 338 4.26 22.81 4.29
N PRO A 339 3.02 23.20 3.99
CA PRO A 339 2.73 24.44 3.28
C PRO A 339 3.34 25.66 3.98
N THR A 340 3.88 26.56 3.17
CA THR A 340 4.50 27.82 3.66
C THR A 340 3.52 28.59 4.55
N GLN A 341 4.01 28.96 5.71
CA GLN A 341 3.28 29.79 6.67
C GLN A 341 3.79 31.22 6.58
N THR A 342 2.87 32.14 6.46
CA THR A 342 3.19 33.59 6.35
C THR A 342 3.39 34.24 7.70
N ASN A 343 4.29 35.20 7.74
CA ASN A 343 4.51 36.06 8.90
C ASN A 343 4.85 35.27 10.18
N VAL A 344 5.83 34.39 10.11
CA VAL A 344 6.29 33.55 11.23
C VAL A 344 7.71 33.97 11.66
N ALA A 345 8.00 33.88 12.94
CA ALA A 345 9.34 34.05 13.50
C ALA A 345 9.97 32.68 13.77
N ALA A 346 11.22 32.51 13.36
CA ALA A 346 12.03 31.33 13.68
C ALA A 346 12.86 31.62 14.93
N LEU A 347 12.55 30.98 16.05
CA LEU A 347 13.20 31.18 17.34
C LEU A 347 13.90 29.92 17.83
N PRO A 348 15.04 30.03 18.51
CA PRO A 348 15.63 28.90 19.21
C PRO A 348 14.64 28.32 20.21
N PRO A 349 14.58 26.96 20.36
CA PRO A 349 13.64 26.33 21.30
C PRO A 349 13.75 26.85 22.74
N LEU A 350 14.95 27.29 23.15
CA LEU A 350 15.22 27.88 24.47
C LEU A 350 14.50 29.23 24.71
N ALA A 351 14.08 29.91 23.66
CA ALA A 351 13.31 31.16 23.78
C ALA A 351 11.86 30.94 24.23
N ILE A 352 11.38 29.71 24.15
CA ILE A 352 9.96 29.36 24.38
C ILE A 352 9.78 28.85 25.80
N TYR A 353 8.91 29.54 26.56
CA TYR A 353 8.54 29.17 27.92
C TYR A 353 7.21 28.42 27.94
N GLY A 354 7.24 27.19 28.42
CA GLY A 354 6.07 26.33 28.43
C GLY A 354 5.60 25.99 27.01
N GLN A 355 4.30 26.11 26.74
CA GLN A 355 3.72 25.76 25.44
C GLN A 355 3.54 26.95 24.49
N ASN A 356 3.33 28.18 25.04
CA ASN A 356 2.81 29.28 24.24
C ASN A 356 3.32 30.67 24.69
N ARG A 357 4.47 30.78 25.32
CA ARG A 357 4.98 32.05 25.84
C ARG A 357 6.41 32.30 25.41
N ILE A 358 6.73 33.56 25.07
CA ILE A 358 8.09 34.10 24.91
C ILE A 358 8.20 35.37 25.71
N TYR A 359 9.43 35.85 25.92
CA TYR A 359 9.68 37.14 26.58
C TYR A 359 10.42 38.04 25.60
N ARG A 360 9.80 39.18 25.24
CA ARG A 360 10.41 40.27 24.50
C ARG A 360 11.12 41.22 25.49
N ILE A 361 12.23 41.81 25.08
CA ILE A 361 12.99 42.78 25.85
C ILE A 361 12.61 44.15 25.30
N VAL A 362 11.97 44.99 26.17
CA VAL A 362 11.62 46.39 25.88
C VAL A 362 12.15 47.21 27.02
N ASP A 363 12.91 48.24 26.71
CA ASP A 363 13.52 49.19 27.73
C ASP A 363 14.21 48.40 28.88
N GLN A 364 15.01 47.40 28.54
CA GLN A 364 15.72 46.52 29.49
C GLN A 364 14.79 45.75 30.45
N ARG A 365 13.50 45.58 30.12
CA ARG A 365 12.54 44.82 30.91
C ARG A 365 11.90 43.73 30.05
N LEU A 366 11.60 42.62 30.71
CA LEU A 366 10.90 41.51 30.06
C LEU A 366 9.41 41.83 29.91
N GLU A 367 8.88 41.59 28.73
CA GLU A 367 7.46 41.61 28.43
C GLU A 367 7.03 40.21 27.89
N ALA A 368 6.07 39.58 28.58
CA ALA A 368 5.57 38.27 28.18
C ALA A 368 4.61 38.40 27.01
N LEU A 369 4.89 37.71 25.92
CA LEU A 369 4.01 37.61 24.75
C LEU A 369 3.46 36.21 24.58
N SER A 370 2.18 36.12 24.23
CA SER A 370 1.56 34.87 23.84
C SER A 370 1.88 34.55 22.41
N ILE A 371 2.25 33.28 22.16
CA ILE A 371 2.58 32.79 20.84
C ILE A 371 1.78 31.53 20.50
N MET A 372 1.62 31.27 19.21
CA MET A 372 1.18 30.02 18.69
C MET A 372 2.34 29.31 17.98
N ARG A 373 2.69 28.11 18.43
CA ARG A 373 3.68 27.26 17.70
C ARG A 373 3.07 26.79 16.39
N VAL A 374 3.80 27.01 15.28
CA VAL A 374 3.39 26.66 13.93
C VAL A 374 4.06 25.36 13.46
N GLY A 375 5.28 25.12 13.90
CA GLY A 375 6.05 23.95 13.56
C GLY A 375 7.53 24.12 13.87
N ASP A 376 8.32 23.19 13.40
CA ASP A 376 9.78 23.24 13.52
C ASP A 376 10.39 23.48 12.14
N TRP A 377 11.58 24.04 12.10
CA TRP A 377 12.29 24.33 10.87
C TRP A 377 13.79 24.23 11.09
N THR A 378 14.50 23.66 10.12
CA THR A 378 15.95 23.60 10.15
C THR A 378 16.50 24.71 9.25
N SER A 379 17.29 25.60 9.82
CA SER A 379 17.90 26.70 9.07
C SER A 379 18.92 26.15 8.06
N PRO A 380 19.29 26.92 7.04
CA PRO A 380 20.36 26.54 6.11
C PRO A 380 21.71 26.26 6.77
N SER A 381 21.94 26.83 7.97
CA SER A 381 23.12 26.57 8.82
C SER A 381 23.04 25.26 9.62
N GLY A 382 21.90 24.54 9.56
CA GLY A 382 21.68 23.29 10.30
C GLY A 382 21.13 23.48 11.71
N GLU A 383 20.80 24.71 12.12
CA GLU A 383 20.23 24.99 13.44
C GLU A 383 18.73 24.64 13.46
N GLN A 384 18.29 23.95 14.50
CA GLN A 384 16.88 23.64 14.70
C GLN A 384 16.17 24.81 15.40
N LEU A 385 15.19 25.40 14.75
CA LEU A 385 14.40 26.52 15.22
C LEU A 385 12.92 26.13 15.26
N THR A 386 12.18 26.74 16.21
CA THR A 386 10.72 26.59 16.27
C THR A 386 10.07 27.81 15.65
N LEU A 387 9.15 27.56 14.73
CA LEU A 387 8.35 28.60 14.08
C LEU A 387 7.18 28.99 14.98
N VAL A 388 7.09 30.27 15.26
CA VAL A 388 6.04 30.84 16.11
C VAL A 388 5.32 31.98 15.40
N ARG A 389 4.06 32.19 15.74
CA ARG A 389 3.24 33.30 15.29
C ARG A 389 2.67 34.04 16.51
N SER A 390 2.71 35.38 16.50
CA SER A 390 2.03 36.22 17.46
C SER A 390 1.55 37.48 16.75
N ALA A 391 0.41 38.02 17.18
CA ALA A 391 -0.11 39.29 16.67
C ALA A 391 0.70 40.50 17.14
N GLU A 392 1.41 40.37 18.28
CA GLU A 392 2.13 41.44 18.96
C GLU A 392 3.62 41.44 18.63
N LEU A 393 4.13 40.40 17.94
CA LEU A 393 5.55 40.26 17.62
C LEU A 393 5.85 40.98 16.30
N GLN A 394 6.90 41.83 16.30
CA GLN A 394 7.34 42.61 15.15
C GLN A 394 8.77 42.26 14.74
N SER A 395 9.07 42.48 13.45
CA SER A 395 10.45 42.33 12.97
C SER A 395 11.35 43.37 13.63
N GLY A 396 12.47 42.93 14.19
CA GLY A 396 13.39 43.78 14.97
C GLY A 396 13.29 43.60 16.48
N ASP A 397 12.18 43.03 16.98
CA ASP A 397 12.04 42.73 18.40
C ASP A 397 13.18 41.84 18.91
N GLN A 398 13.62 42.08 20.14
CA GLN A 398 14.60 41.21 20.81
C GLN A 398 13.88 40.22 21.74
N VAL A 399 14.00 38.95 21.49
CA VAL A 399 13.42 37.89 22.30
C VAL A 399 14.50 37.21 23.12
N MET A 400 14.25 37.06 24.41
CA MET A 400 15.17 36.43 25.34
C MET A 400 15.32 34.94 25.02
N THR A 401 16.57 34.46 24.91
CA THR A 401 16.90 33.05 24.64
C THR A 401 17.49 32.34 25.86
N THR A 402 17.84 33.06 26.92
CA THR A 402 18.29 32.48 28.19
C THR A 402 17.09 32.03 29.01
N GLN A 403 17.02 30.76 29.41
CA GLN A 403 15.95 30.30 30.30
C GLN A 403 16.20 30.71 31.74
N LEU A 404 15.38 31.66 32.22
CA LEU A 404 15.35 32.05 33.62
C LEU A 404 14.19 31.36 34.35
N PRO A 405 14.41 30.62 35.45
CA PRO A 405 13.35 29.92 36.17
C PRO A 405 12.20 30.80 36.64
N ASN A 406 12.52 32.08 36.96
CA ASN A 406 11.57 33.06 37.51
C ASN A 406 11.33 34.23 36.55
N ALA A 407 11.33 33.99 35.24
CA ALA A 407 11.02 35.01 34.26
C ALA A 407 9.57 35.50 34.41
N VAL A 408 9.44 36.80 34.69
CA VAL A 408 8.13 37.48 34.80
C VAL A 408 8.19 38.80 34.06
N THR A 409 7.03 39.28 33.62
CA THR A 409 6.91 40.62 33.02
C THR A 409 7.39 41.69 33.99
N GLY A 410 8.19 42.64 33.50
CA GLY A 410 8.77 43.72 34.30
C GLY A 410 10.15 43.43 34.89
N LEU A 411 10.67 42.20 34.82
CA LEU A 411 12.00 41.81 35.29
C LEU A 411 13.08 42.59 34.53
N LEU A 412 14.00 43.22 35.28
CA LEU A 412 15.12 44.01 34.72
C LEU A 412 16.21 43.06 34.19
N VAL A 413 16.56 43.20 32.91
CA VAL A 413 17.54 42.37 32.22
C VAL A 413 18.54 43.23 31.45
N GLU A 414 19.73 42.69 31.26
CA GLU A 414 20.77 43.26 30.40
C GLU A 414 21.09 42.21 29.28
N SER A 415 20.86 42.64 28.04
CA SER A 415 21.20 41.80 26.88
C SER A 415 22.70 41.77 26.66
N ARG A 416 23.26 40.58 26.56
CA ARG A 416 24.68 40.33 26.23
C ARG A 416 24.83 39.77 24.85
#